data_849e3cacf78b77523265200e380c4d44
#
_entry.id   849e3cacf78b77523265200e380c4d44
#
_cell.length_a   1.000
_cell.length_b   1.000
_cell.length_c   1.000
_cell.angle_alpha   90.00
_cell.angle_beta   90.00
_cell.angle_gamma   90.00
#
_symmetry.space_group_name_H-M   'P 1'
#
loop_
_entity.id
_entity.type
_entity.pdbx_description
1 polymer ?
#
loop_
_entity_poly.entity_id
_entity_poly.type
_entity_poly.pdbx_seq_one_letter_code
_entity_poly.pdbx_strand_id
1 'polypeptide(L)'
;MSSVYTNFAENISKMNVDKIREIINRQPNLSTALGMEFISTPDEDMCMATMKVDERNRQPFGFLSGGASLALAENLAGVGSSALCEGKICVGISVSGSHVKAVAEGDTVTAVGHLVQKGRSLHVWTVDITDSKGDLISTVHVTNYIISPKK
;
A
#
# COMPACT_ATOMS: atom_id res chain seq x y z
N MET A 1 -33.46 14.10 8.11
CA MET A 1 -33.08 13.34 6.91
C MET A 1 -31.65 13.59 6.45
N SER A 2 -31.11 14.81 6.56
CA SER A 2 -29.73 15.12 6.17
C SER A 2 -28.65 14.44 7.02
N SER A 3 -28.88 14.24 8.32
CA SER A 3 -27.90 13.64 9.25
C SER A 3 -27.66 12.16 9.01
N VAL A 4 -28.67 11.43 8.53
CA VAL A 4 -28.54 9.99 8.22
C VAL A 4 -27.73 9.77 6.95
N TYR A 5 -27.90 10.65 5.97
CA TYR A 5 -27.13 10.59 4.72
C TYR A 5 -25.68 11.04 4.89
N THR A 6 -25.44 12.00 5.78
CA THR A 6 -24.09 12.49 6.08
C THR A 6 -23.28 11.41 6.80
N ASN A 7 -23.90 10.69 7.75
CA ASN A 7 -23.25 9.57 8.43
C ASN A 7 -22.98 8.38 7.50
N PHE A 8 -23.80 8.18 6.46
CA PHE A 8 -23.56 7.16 5.45
C PHE A 8 -22.35 7.51 4.56
N ALA A 9 -22.19 8.78 4.21
CA ALA A 9 -21.08 9.23 3.38
C ALA A 9 -19.73 9.15 4.14
N GLU A 10 -19.74 9.41 5.45
CA GLU A 10 -18.55 9.35 6.31
C GLU A 10 -18.10 7.90 6.60
N ASN A 11 -19.01 6.91 6.46
CA ASN A 11 -18.72 5.50 6.71
C ASN A 11 -18.39 4.68 5.45
N ILE A 12 -18.26 5.31 4.28
CA ILE A 12 -18.05 4.60 3.01
C ILE A 12 -16.63 4.06 2.87
N SER A 13 -15.65 4.62 3.60
CA SER A 13 -14.26 4.16 3.50
C SER A 13 -14.01 2.96 4.40
N LYS A 14 -14.27 1.75 3.89
CA LYS A 14 -14.06 0.49 4.63
C LYS A 14 -12.59 0.13 4.80
N MET A 15 -11.74 0.57 3.88
CA MET A 15 -10.30 0.54 4.01
C MET A 15 -9.82 1.91 4.48
N ASN A 16 -10.02 2.19 5.76
CA ASN A 16 -9.63 3.46 6.36
C ASN A 16 -8.20 3.35 6.90
N VAL A 17 -7.29 4.11 6.30
CA VAL A 17 -5.86 4.10 6.62
C VAL A 17 -5.43 5.31 7.46
N ASP A 18 -6.35 6.14 7.94
CA ASP A 18 -6.00 7.39 8.63
C ASP A 18 -5.18 7.17 9.91
N LYS A 19 -5.54 6.19 10.73
CA LYS A 19 -4.81 5.87 11.96
C LYS A 19 -3.40 5.37 11.67
N ILE A 20 -3.25 4.48 10.71
CA ILE A 20 -1.92 3.94 10.36
C ILE A 20 -1.05 5.01 9.70
N ARG A 21 -1.63 5.93 8.94
CA ARG A 21 -0.91 7.09 8.39
C ARG A 21 -0.37 7.99 9.47
N GLU A 22 -1.12 8.25 10.53
CA GLU A 22 -0.64 9.00 11.69
C GLU A 22 0.57 8.33 12.34
N ILE A 23 0.52 7.00 12.50
CA ILE A 23 1.63 6.23 13.06
C ILE A 23 2.86 6.32 12.15
N ILE A 24 2.69 6.15 10.85
CA ILE A 24 3.76 6.24 9.86
C ILE A 24 4.42 7.62 9.90
N ASN A 25 3.64 8.68 10.05
CA ASN A 25 4.15 10.06 10.00
C ASN A 25 4.81 10.53 11.31
N ARG A 26 4.79 9.74 12.38
CA ARG A 26 5.36 10.14 13.68
C ARG A 26 6.88 10.18 13.69
N GLN A 27 7.53 9.35 12.89
CA GLN A 27 8.99 9.28 12.83
C GLN A 27 9.47 8.77 11.48
N PRO A 28 10.73 9.04 11.10
CA PRO A 28 11.29 8.55 9.84
C PRO A 28 11.20 7.03 9.71
N ASN A 29 10.81 6.57 8.53
CA ASN A 29 10.72 5.15 8.18
C ASN A 29 10.82 5.00 6.66
N LEU A 30 10.79 3.77 6.15
CA LEU A 30 10.96 3.51 4.72
C LEU A 30 9.86 4.15 3.88
N SER A 31 8.62 4.13 4.34
CA SER A 31 7.49 4.73 3.61
C SER A 31 7.68 6.23 3.40
N THR A 32 8.08 6.94 4.44
CA THR A 32 8.33 8.39 4.34
C THR A 32 9.61 8.69 3.56
N ALA A 33 10.65 7.86 3.71
CA ALA A 33 11.92 8.02 2.99
C ALA A 33 11.76 7.90 1.47
N LEU A 34 10.89 7.00 1.01
CA LEU A 34 10.65 6.79 -0.43
C LEU A 34 9.52 7.67 -0.98
N GLY A 35 8.75 8.34 -0.14
CA GLY A 35 7.67 9.23 -0.56
C GLY A 35 6.34 8.54 -0.84
N MET A 36 6.05 7.45 -0.15
CA MET A 36 4.78 6.76 -0.30
C MET A 36 3.63 7.53 0.34
N GLU A 37 2.49 7.61 -0.38
CA GLU A 37 1.26 8.24 0.08
C GLU A 37 0.14 7.20 0.09
N PHE A 38 -0.40 6.87 1.27
CA PHE A 38 -1.45 5.87 1.42
C PHE A 38 -2.82 6.52 1.38
N ILE A 39 -3.77 5.88 0.70
CA ILE A 39 -5.10 6.44 0.41
C ILE A 39 -6.16 5.46 0.88
N SER A 40 -7.15 5.95 1.62
CA SER A 40 -8.33 5.16 2.01
C SER A 40 -9.19 4.84 0.79
N THR A 41 -9.77 3.65 0.77
CA THR A 41 -10.65 3.19 -0.32
C THR A 41 -12.02 2.75 0.22
N PRO A 42 -13.07 2.71 -0.63
CA PRO A 42 -14.39 2.25 -0.19
C PRO A 42 -14.50 0.74 0.01
N ASP A 43 -13.56 -0.06 -0.49
CA ASP A 43 -13.57 -1.51 -0.41
C ASP A 43 -12.54 -2.01 0.59
N GLU A 44 -12.95 -2.87 1.53
CA GLU A 44 -12.07 -3.44 2.54
C GLU A 44 -11.02 -4.42 1.99
N ASP A 45 -11.25 -4.99 0.82
CA ASP A 45 -10.31 -5.89 0.12
C ASP A 45 -9.40 -5.16 -0.86
N MET A 46 -9.43 -3.84 -0.89
CA MET A 46 -8.60 -3.04 -1.79
C MET A 46 -7.87 -1.94 -1.03
N CYS A 47 -6.57 -1.85 -1.20
CA CYS A 47 -5.75 -0.76 -0.67
C CYS A 47 -5.06 -0.01 -1.81
N MET A 48 -4.70 1.25 -1.57
CA MET A 48 -4.14 2.12 -2.61
C MET A 48 -3.05 3.02 -2.03
N ALA A 49 -2.02 3.26 -2.83
CA ALA A 49 -0.98 4.24 -2.54
C ALA A 49 -0.47 4.86 -3.84
N THR A 50 0.07 6.05 -3.72
CA THR A 50 0.81 6.71 -4.79
C THR A 50 2.24 7.00 -4.36
N MET A 51 3.13 7.13 -5.32
CA MET A 51 4.52 7.52 -5.06
C MET A 51 5.07 8.27 -6.27
N LYS A 52 5.57 9.47 -6.04
CA LYS A 52 6.26 10.23 -7.08
C LYS A 52 7.64 9.62 -7.33
N VAL A 53 7.99 9.41 -8.59
CA VAL A 53 9.32 8.93 -8.99
C VAL A 53 10.30 10.10 -8.97
N ASP A 54 11.22 10.08 -8.02
CA ASP A 54 12.22 11.14 -7.83
C ASP A 54 13.53 10.58 -7.26
N GLU A 55 14.40 11.46 -6.76
CA GLU A 55 15.71 11.09 -6.21
C GLU A 55 15.65 10.10 -5.04
N ARG A 56 14.50 9.98 -4.35
CA ARG A 56 14.34 9.08 -3.20
C ARG A 56 14.19 7.61 -3.59
N ASN A 57 13.77 7.33 -4.82
CA ASN A 57 13.35 5.97 -5.22
C ASN A 57 13.82 5.59 -6.63
N ARG A 58 14.51 6.46 -7.34
CA ARG A 58 15.06 6.16 -8.68
C ARG A 58 16.30 5.28 -8.60
N GLN A 59 16.52 4.47 -9.63
CA GLN A 59 17.78 3.77 -9.84
C GLN A 59 18.78 4.71 -10.61
N PRO A 60 20.07 4.31 -10.77
CA PRO A 60 21.10 5.22 -11.33
C PRO A 60 20.81 5.77 -12.73
N PHE A 61 19.96 5.12 -13.52
CA PHE A 61 19.68 5.53 -14.90
C PHE A 61 18.43 6.42 -15.02
N GLY A 62 17.85 6.87 -13.90
CA GLY A 62 16.72 7.81 -13.90
C GLY A 62 15.34 7.18 -13.99
N PHE A 63 15.23 5.88 -13.82
CA PHE A 63 13.94 5.16 -13.74
C PHE A 63 13.63 4.77 -12.31
N LEU A 64 12.35 4.52 -12.02
CA LEU A 64 11.95 3.95 -10.73
C LEU A 64 12.72 2.66 -10.47
N SER A 65 13.34 2.55 -9.29
CA SER A 65 14.02 1.33 -8.87
C SER A 65 13.01 0.19 -8.67
N GLY A 66 13.35 -0.99 -9.19
CA GLY A 66 12.54 -2.19 -8.94
C GLY A 66 12.40 -2.52 -7.47
N GLY A 67 13.46 -2.29 -6.68
CA GLY A 67 13.42 -2.43 -5.23
C GLY A 67 12.43 -1.46 -4.57
N ALA A 68 12.29 -0.25 -5.10
CA ALA A 68 11.31 0.72 -4.62
C ALA A 68 9.87 0.27 -4.95
N SER A 69 9.63 -0.34 -6.11
CA SER A 69 8.34 -0.92 -6.47
C SER A 69 7.96 -2.07 -5.55
N LEU A 70 8.89 -2.96 -5.23
CA LEU A 70 8.66 -4.04 -4.26
C LEU A 70 8.38 -3.48 -2.87
N ALA A 71 9.14 -2.46 -2.43
CA ALA A 71 8.94 -1.80 -1.15
C ALA A 71 7.55 -1.13 -1.07
N LEU A 72 7.14 -0.45 -2.13
CA LEU A 72 5.81 0.17 -2.21
C LEU A 72 4.71 -0.87 -2.04
N ALA A 73 4.81 -1.99 -2.76
CA ALA A 73 3.83 -3.07 -2.68
C ALA A 73 3.80 -3.71 -1.28
N GLU A 74 4.95 -4.01 -0.69
CA GLU A 74 5.02 -4.61 0.65
C GLU A 74 4.48 -3.68 1.72
N ASN A 75 4.87 -2.39 1.68
CA ASN A 75 4.38 -1.41 2.64
C ASN A 75 2.88 -1.17 2.50
N LEU A 76 2.37 -1.09 1.26
CA LEU A 76 0.94 -0.95 1.01
C LEU A 76 0.15 -2.14 1.55
N ALA A 77 0.57 -3.35 1.27
CA ALA A 77 -0.07 -4.56 1.77
C ALA A 77 -0.05 -4.61 3.31
N GLY A 78 1.05 -4.17 3.92
CA GLY A 78 1.17 -4.02 5.37
C GLY A 78 0.17 -3.02 5.95
N VAL A 79 0.01 -1.87 5.31
CA VAL A 79 -0.99 -0.87 5.68
C VAL A 79 -2.40 -1.43 5.56
N GLY A 80 -2.71 -2.12 4.45
CA GLY A 80 -4.00 -2.75 4.24
C GLY A 80 -4.32 -3.80 5.31
N SER A 81 -3.38 -4.69 5.60
CA SER A 81 -3.54 -5.69 6.66
C SER A 81 -3.70 -5.05 8.04
N SER A 82 -2.93 -4.01 8.34
CA SER A 82 -3.02 -3.29 9.62
C SER A 82 -4.39 -2.61 9.78
N ALA A 83 -4.93 -2.04 8.72
CA ALA A 83 -6.26 -1.42 8.75
C ALA A 83 -7.38 -2.45 8.99
N LEU A 84 -7.20 -3.68 8.49
CA LEU A 84 -8.17 -4.76 8.65
C LEU A 84 -8.06 -5.49 9.99
N CYS A 85 -6.89 -5.43 10.63
CA CYS A 85 -6.57 -6.18 11.85
C CYS A 85 -6.22 -5.23 12.99
N GLU A 86 -7.19 -4.41 13.40
CA GLU A 86 -7.00 -3.41 14.44
C GLU A 86 -6.44 -4.04 15.73
N GLY A 87 -5.39 -3.42 16.27
CA GLY A 87 -4.71 -3.89 17.48
C GLY A 87 -3.73 -5.04 17.28
N LYS A 88 -3.55 -5.52 16.04
CA LYS A 88 -2.58 -6.56 15.71
C LYS A 88 -1.40 -5.99 14.94
N ILE A 89 -0.29 -6.68 14.99
CA ILE A 89 0.92 -6.33 14.23
C ILE A 89 0.95 -7.16 12.96
N CYS A 90 1.15 -6.50 11.82
CA CYS A 90 1.25 -7.16 10.52
C CYS A 90 2.67 -6.99 9.98
N VAL A 91 3.33 -8.10 9.67
CA VAL A 91 4.69 -8.09 9.12
C VAL A 91 4.74 -8.83 7.80
N GLY A 92 5.45 -8.28 6.83
CA GLY A 92 5.69 -8.95 5.55
C GLY A 92 6.65 -10.12 5.72
N ILE A 93 6.29 -11.30 5.21
CA ILE A 93 7.16 -12.48 5.23
C ILE A 93 7.56 -12.93 3.84
N SER A 94 6.90 -12.45 2.79
CA SER A 94 7.25 -12.76 1.42
C SER A 94 6.80 -11.61 0.51
N VAL A 95 7.69 -11.18 -0.36
CA VAL A 95 7.40 -10.23 -1.43
C VAL A 95 8.10 -10.69 -2.70
N SER A 96 7.37 -10.80 -3.79
CA SER A 96 7.94 -11.18 -5.08
C SER A 96 7.15 -10.54 -6.21
N GLY A 97 7.83 -10.18 -7.28
CA GLY A 97 7.15 -9.54 -8.38
C GLY A 97 7.98 -9.43 -9.64
N SER A 98 7.32 -8.96 -10.68
CA SER A 98 7.92 -8.71 -11.98
C SER A 98 7.72 -7.26 -12.36
N HIS A 99 8.79 -6.63 -12.83
CA HIS A 99 8.78 -5.27 -13.37
C HIS A 99 8.68 -5.38 -14.90
N VAL A 100 7.58 -4.89 -15.47
CA VAL A 100 7.25 -5.14 -16.87
C VAL A 100 7.38 -3.91 -17.76
N LYS A 101 7.53 -2.73 -17.15
CA LYS A 101 7.74 -1.47 -17.86
C LYS A 101 8.53 -0.49 -17.01
N ALA A 102 9.48 0.21 -17.62
CA ALA A 102 10.20 1.30 -16.95
C ALA A 102 9.31 2.54 -16.83
N VAL A 103 9.50 3.28 -15.73
CA VAL A 103 8.88 4.59 -15.55
C VAL A 103 9.94 5.61 -15.17
N ALA A 104 9.95 6.74 -15.87
CA ALA A 104 10.97 7.76 -15.71
C ALA A 104 10.71 8.65 -14.50
N GLU A 105 11.78 9.22 -13.94
CA GLU A 105 11.71 10.26 -12.94
C GLU A 105 10.79 11.40 -13.38
N GLY A 106 9.99 11.92 -12.45
CA GLY A 106 9.01 12.96 -12.70
C GLY A 106 7.58 12.44 -12.83
N ASP A 107 7.38 11.17 -13.14
CA ASP A 107 6.07 10.55 -13.16
C ASP A 107 5.61 10.18 -11.74
N THR A 108 4.35 9.82 -11.59
CA THR A 108 3.77 9.31 -10.35
C THR A 108 3.18 7.93 -10.63
N VAL A 109 3.52 6.96 -9.79
CA VAL A 109 2.96 5.61 -9.87
C VAL A 109 1.85 5.43 -8.85
N THR A 110 0.87 4.60 -9.20
CA THR A 110 -0.24 4.21 -8.35
C THR A 110 -0.18 2.71 -8.11
N ALA A 111 -0.15 2.31 -6.84
CA ALA A 111 -0.21 0.92 -6.43
C ALA A 111 -1.62 0.60 -5.92
N VAL A 112 -2.20 -0.47 -6.42
CA VAL A 112 -3.50 -0.99 -5.97
C VAL A 112 -3.31 -2.42 -5.51
N GLY A 113 -3.58 -2.67 -4.24
CA GLY A 113 -3.52 -3.99 -3.65
C GLY A 113 -4.91 -4.61 -3.55
N HIS A 114 -5.00 -5.88 -3.94
CA HIS A 114 -6.20 -6.68 -3.80
C HIS A 114 -5.94 -7.82 -2.83
N LEU A 115 -6.80 -7.97 -1.83
CA LEU A 115 -6.72 -9.04 -0.85
C LEU A 115 -7.17 -10.35 -1.50
N VAL A 116 -6.26 -11.29 -1.64
CA VAL A 116 -6.53 -12.62 -2.22
C VAL A 116 -7.02 -13.57 -1.15
N GLN A 117 -6.40 -13.52 0.02
CA GLN A 117 -6.71 -14.42 1.13
C GLN A 117 -6.57 -13.67 2.45
N LYS A 118 -7.61 -13.74 3.26
CA LYS A 118 -7.62 -13.20 4.62
C LYS A 118 -7.74 -14.36 5.60
N GLY A 119 -6.63 -14.96 5.94
CA GLY A 119 -6.56 -16.01 6.95
C GLY A 119 -6.42 -15.45 8.35
N ARG A 120 -6.44 -16.34 9.35
CA ARG A 120 -6.26 -15.97 10.76
C ARG A 120 -4.86 -15.43 11.03
N SER A 121 -3.84 -16.00 10.41
CA SER A 121 -2.44 -15.68 10.63
C SER A 121 -1.74 -15.13 9.39
N LEU A 122 -2.30 -15.35 8.20
CA LEU A 122 -1.71 -14.93 6.93
C LEU A 122 -2.71 -14.14 6.11
N HIS A 123 -2.24 -13.02 5.56
CA HIS A 123 -2.92 -12.29 4.49
C HIS A 123 -2.09 -12.38 3.22
N VAL A 124 -2.72 -12.67 2.10
CA VAL A 124 -2.08 -12.68 0.79
C VAL A 124 -2.68 -11.58 -0.06
N TRP A 125 -1.82 -10.73 -0.60
CA TRP A 125 -2.18 -9.61 -1.45
C TRP A 125 -1.53 -9.72 -2.81
N THR A 126 -2.23 -9.30 -3.85
CA THR A 126 -1.63 -8.96 -5.14
C THR A 126 -1.65 -7.45 -5.29
N VAL A 127 -0.54 -6.87 -5.73
CA VAL A 127 -0.40 -5.44 -5.89
C VAL A 127 0.05 -5.16 -7.32
N ASP A 128 -0.77 -4.41 -8.06
CA ASP A 128 -0.42 -3.91 -9.38
C ASP A 128 -0.03 -2.44 -9.28
N ILE A 129 1.08 -2.09 -9.89
CA ILE A 129 1.59 -0.72 -9.92
C ILE A 129 1.49 -0.23 -11.36
N THR A 130 0.87 0.91 -11.56
CA THR A 130 0.67 1.54 -12.86
C THR A 130 1.32 2.92 -12.92
N ASP A 131 1.67 3.38 -14.12
CA ASP A 131 2.14 4.75 -14.35
C ASP A 131 0.95 5.73 -14.48
N SER A 132 1.24 7.02 -14.71
CA SER A 132 0.22 8.05 -14.86
C SER A 132 -0.69 7.87 -16.08
N LYS A 133 -0.29 7.04 -17.05
CA LYS A 133 -1.11 6.69 -18.22
C LYS A 133 -1.97 5.45 -18.00
N GLY A 134 -1.82 4.80 -16.84
CA GLY A 134 -2.53 3.56 -16.51
C GLY A 134 -1.85 2.30 -17.02
N ASP A 135 -0.62 2.38 -17.54
CA ASP A 135 0.12 1.21 -18.00
C ASP A 135 0.72 0.45 -16.83
N LEU A 136 0.67 -0.88 -16.87
CA LEU A 136 1.25 -1.72 -15.83
C LEU A 136 2.78 -1.58 -15.81
N ILE A 137 3.31 -1.25 -14.62
CA ILE A 137 4.76 -1.14 -14.35
C ILE A 137 5.27 -2.40 -13.68
N SER A 138 4.56 -2.84 -12.64
CA SER A 138 4.95 -4.01 -11.84
C SER A 138 3.71 -4.74 -11.35
N THR A 139 3.82 -6.05 -11.23
CA THR A 139 2.84 -6.89 -10.53
C THR A 139 3.57 -7.64 -9.43
N VAL A 140 3.02 -7.60 -8.21
CA VAL A 140 3.72 -8.05 -7.00
C VAL A 140 2.79 -8.89 -6.15
N HIS A 141 3.31 -9.95 -5.56
CA HIS A 141 2.62 -10.76 -4.56
C HIS A 141 3.25 -10.51 -3.19
N VAL A 142 2.41 -10.27 -2.18
CA VAL A 142 2.85 -10.03 -0.81
C VAL A 142 2.10 -10.95 0.13
N THR A 143 2.84 -11.60 1.03
CA THR A 143 2.26 -12.35 2.14
C THR A 143 2.65 -11.69 3.45
N ASN A 144 1.65 -11.39 4.28
CA ASN A 144 1.83 -10.82 5.61
C ASN A 144 1.48 -11.86 6.67
N TYR A 145 2.24 -11.84 7.75
CA TYR A 145 1.94 -12.60 8.98
C TYR A 145 1.30 -11.66 10.00
N ILE A 146 0.20 -12.12 10.58
CA ILE A 146 -0.59 -11.33 11.54
C ILE A 146 -0.27 -11.83 12.93
N ILE A 147 0.29 -10.96 13.77
CA ILE A 147 0.71 -11.28 15.13
C ILE A 147 -0.28 -10.67 16.11
N SER A 148 -0.91 -11.52 16.90
CA SER A 148 -1.72 -11.05 18.01
C SER A 148 -0.80 -10.64 19.18
N PRO A 149 -1.02 -9.47 19.81
CA PRO A 149 -0.22 -9.07 20.97
C PRO A 149 -0.39 -10.09 22.09
N LYS A 150 0.72 -10.40 22.78
CA LYS A 150 0.69 -11.25 23.98
C LYS A 150 -0.07 -10.51 25.08
N LYS A 151 -0.95 -11.25 25.76
CA LYS A 151 -1.61 -10.75 26.96
C LYS A 151 -0.62 -10.63 28.13
#